data_5f576681062cc34127fc9fa7e5b7f95f
#
_entry.id   5f576681062cc34127fc9fa7e5b7f95f
#
_cell.length_a   1.000
_cell.length_b   1.000
_cell.length_c   1.000
_cell.angle_alpha   90.00
_cell.angle_beta   90.00
_cell.angle_gamma   90.00
#
_symmetry.space_group_name_H-M   'P 1'
#
loop_
_entity.id
_entity.type
_entity.pdbx_description
1 polymer ?
#
loop_
_entity_poly.entity_id
_entity_poly.type
_entity_poly.pdbx_seq_one_letter_code
_entity_poly.pdbx_strand_id
1 'polypeptide(L)'
;MILDRRALIATGLPALGWTASGVALAATPTIARAAPLPAVEGDMVLGSPKAKVQVVEYASLSCTHCAHWNNEVFPVFKKQFIDTGKVRYVFREFLTQPYEFAAAGYLLARRVGPARYFEVTDAIFRQQAAIFQSEDLWGGLLKIGKSFGLTETQFTAALQDKTALDAVNARIAKAGQRDSIEVTPTFFINGQRLEGGQPIETFAAAIAKAAAPKAAKG
;
A
#
# COMPACT_ATOMS: atom_id res chain seq x y z
N MET A 1 -44.31 58.47 -29.41
CA MET A 1 -44.62 59.09 -30.70
C MET A 1 -44.21 58.09 -31.77
N ILE A 2 -45.21 57.43 -32.35
CA ILE A 2 -45.53 57.19 -33.78
C ILE A 2 -44.52 56.26 -34.50
N LEU A 3 -44.90 55.01 -34.66
CA LEU A 3 -45.39 54.30 -35.86
C LEU A 3 -44.57 54.56 -37.16
N ASP A 4 -44.05 53.54 -37.84
CA ASP A 4 -44.79 53.04 -38.98
C ASP A 4 -44.26 51.69 -39.52
N ARG A 5 -45.17 50.98 -40.15
CA ARG A 5 -45.19 49.65 -40.72
C ARG A 5 -44.60 49.58 -42.14
N ARG A 6 -44.19 48.46 -42.60
CA ARG A 6 -44.58 47.69 -43.86
C ARG A 6 -43.37 46.85 -44.28
N ALA A 7 -43.42 45.58 -44.14
CA ALA A 7 -43.87 44.49 -45.00
C ALA A 7 -43.25 44.46 -46.41
N LEU A 8 -42.45 43.43 -46.64
CA LEU A 8 -42.42 42.78 -47.97
C LEU A 8 -41.97 41.32 -47.78
N ILE A 9 -42.80 40.45 -48.31
CA ILE A 9 -42.72 39.02 -48.38
C ILE A 9 -41.80 38.66 -49.55
N ALA A 10 -40.81 37.75 -49.29
CA ALA A 10 -40.16 37.05 -50.42
C ALA A 10 -40.05 35.56 -50.01
N THR A 11 -40.82 34.78 -50.74
CA THR A 11 -40.86 33.31 -50.70
C THR A 11 -39.59 32.74 -51.31
N GLY A 12 -38.90 31.94 -50.51
CA GLY A 12 -37.76 31.10 -50.94
C GLY A 12 -37.90 29.69 -50.39
N LEU A 13 -38.00 28.72 -51.29
CA LEU A 13 -38.14 27.29 -51.03
C LEU A 13 -37.00 26.73 -50.18
N PRO A 14 -37.25 25.76 -49.24
CA PRO A 14 -36.21 25.14 -48.49
C PRO A 14 -35.52 24.03 -49.30
N ALA A 15 -34.21 24.15 -49.48
CA ALA A 15 -33.37 23.05 -49.91
C ALA A 15 -33.25 22.04 -48.77
N LEU A 16 -33.70 20.80 -48.96
CA LEU A 16 -33.45 19.68 -48.06
C LEU A 16 -31.95 19.38 -48.02
N GLY A 17 -31.27 19.92 -47.05
CA GLY A 17 -29.92 19.50 -46.67
C GLY A 17 -30.00 18.22 -45.80
N TRP A 18 -29.58 17.10 -46.33
CA TRP A 18 -29.32 15.90 -45.53
C TRP A 18 -28.14 16.17 -44.63
N THR A 19 -28.41 16.42 -43.35
CA THR A 19 -27.36 16.38 -42.30
C THR A 19 -27.09 14.93 -41.94
N ALA A 20 -25.97 14.41 -42.42
CA ALA A 20 -25.44 13.15 -41.93
C ALA A 20 -25.13 13.32 -40.45
N SER A 21 -25.99 12.78 -39.58
CA SER A 21 -25.73 12.67 -38.16
C SER A 21 -24.58 11.68 -37.94
N GLY A 22 -23.36 12.21 -37.81
CA GLY A 22 -22.21 11.46 -37.38
C GLY A 22 -22.44 10.96 -35.94
N VAL A 23 -22.65 9.66 -35.79
CA VAL A 23 -22.64 9.00 -34.48
C VAL A 23 -21.21 9.11 -33.94
N ALA A 24 -20.97 10.08 -33.07
CA ALA A 24 -19.74 10.15 -32.31
C ALA A 24 -19.70 8.92 -31.39
N LEU A 25 -18.91 7.91 -31.75
CA LEU A 25 -18.56 6.84 -30.82
C LEU A 25 -17.87 7.51 -29.62
N ALA A 26 -18.58 7.60 -28.49
CA ALA A 26 -18.01 8.00 -27.24
C ALA A 26 -16.91 6.98 -26.89
N ALA A 27 -15.65 7.38 -26.99
CA ALA A 27 -14.53 6.59 -26.51
C ALA A 27 -14.72 6.40 -25.00
N THR A 28 -15.06 5.17 -24.59
CA THR A 28 -15.08 4.81 -23.17
C THR A 28 -13.68 5.08 -22.60
N PRO A 29 -13.55 5.84 -21.50
CA PRO A 29 -12.26 6.10 -20.91
C PRO A 29 -11.66 4.76 -20.48
N THR A 30 -10.62 4.33 -21.17
CA THR A 30 -9.82 3.18 -20.74
C THR A 30 -9.13 3.59 -19.45
N ILE A 31 -9.63 3.09 -18.32
CA ILE A 31 -8.94 3.26 -17.02
C ILE A 31 -7.57 2.57 -17.16
N ALA A 32 -6.55 3.39 -17.29
CA ALA A 32 -5.18 2.92 -17.38
C ALA A 32 -4.89 2.08 -16.13
N ARG A 33 -4.55 0.80 -16.32
CA ARG A 33 -4.16 -0.07 -15.20
C ARG A 33 -2.89 0.50 -14.58
N ALA A 34 -2.94 0.81 -13.30
CA ALA A 34 -1.79 1.29 -12.56
C ALA A 34 -0.62 0.29 -12.67
N ALA A 35 0.60 0.81 -12.75
CA ALA A 35 1.81 0.00 -12.81
C ALA A 35 2.26 -0.37 -11.38
N PRO A 36 3.00 -1.49 -11.20
CA PRO A 36 3.63 -1.79 -9.93
C PRO A 36 4.46 -0.61 -9.41
N LEU A 37 4.47 -0.42 -8.10
CA LEU A 37 5.30 0.63 -7.51
C LEU A 37 6.79 0.29 -7.71
N PRO A 38 7.64 1.29 -7.99
CA PRO A 38 9.07 1.07 -8.11
C PRO A 38 9.65 0.59 -6.77
N ALA A 39 10.67 -0.25 -6.85
CA ALA A 39 11.41 -0.71 -5.67
C ALA A 39 12.04 0.47 -4.92
N VAL A 40 12.14 0.32 -3.62
CA VAL A 40 12.88 1.22 -2.73
C VAL A 40 14.01 0.42 -2.11
N GLU A 41 15.18 0.99 -2.03
CA GLU A 41 16.30 0.36 -1.35
C GLU A 41 15.93 0.03 0.10
N GLY A 42 16.18 -1.22 0.50
CA GLY A 42 15.81 -1.72 1.81
C GLY A 42 14.36 -2.17 1.96
N ASP A 43 13.58 -2.24 0.86
CA ASP A 43 12.27 -2.93 0.86
C ASP A 43 12.42 -4.36 1.42
N MET A 44 11.53 -4.74 2.33
CA MET A 44 11.45 -6.12 2.83
C MET A 44 10.43 -6.90 2.01
N VAL A 45 10.82 -8.08 1.53
CA VAL A 45 10.07 -8.79 0.49
C VAL A 45 9.84 -10.25 0.84
N LEU A 46 8.62 -10.73 0.58
CA LEU A 46 8.25 -12.14 0.58
C LEU A 46 7.71 -12.55 -0.80
N GLY A 47 7.83 -13.82 -1.10
CA GLY A 47 7.29 -14.41 -2.33
C GLY A 47 8.24 -14.35 -3.51
N SER A 48 7.75 -14.84 -4.63
CA SER A 48 8.56 -15.02 -5.84
C SER A 48 8.84 -13.69 -6.55
N PRO A 49 10.10 -13.43 -6.99
CA PRO A 49 10.38 -12.28 -7.84
C PRO A 49 9.72 -12.39 -9.22
N LYS A 50 9.25 -13.60 -9.60
CA LYS A 50 8.54 -13.87 -10.86
C LYS A 50 7.02 -13.71 -10.74
N ALA A 51 6.50 -13.38 -9.55
CA ALA A 51 5.06 -13.19 -9.35
C ALA A 51 4.53 -12.06 -10.25
N LYS A 52 3.36 -12.30 -10.86
CA LYS A 52 2.73 -11.33 -11.77
C LYS A 52 2.08 -10.15 -11.05
N VAL A 53 1.80 -10.31 -9.76
CA VAL A 53 1.16 -9.29 -8.93
C VAL A 53 2.12 -8.88 -7.83
N GLN A 54 2.38 -7.57 -7.74
CA GLN A 54 3.06 -6.96 -6.61
C GLN A 54 2.00 -6.41 -5.65
N VAL A 55 2.16 -6.72 -4.37
CA VAL A 55 1.41 -6.08 -3.29
C VAL A 55 2.41 -5.37 -2.39
N VAL A 56 2.31 -4.06 -2.29
CA VAL A 56 3.11 -3.23 -1.39
C VAL A 56 2.22 -2.82 -0.23
N GLU A 57 2.64 -3.10 0.98
CA GLU A 57 1.99 -2.62 2.21
C GLU A 57 2.85 -1.54 2.86
N TYR A 58 2.23 -0.42 3.19
CA TYR A 58 2.74 0.56 4.13
C TYR A 58 2.10 0.32 5.49
N ALA A 59 2.90 -0.05 6.48
CA ALA A 59 2.43 -0.37 7.81
C ALA A 59 3.28 0.29 8.89
N SER A 60 2.72 0.44 10.07
CA SER A 60 3.42 0.88 11.28
C SER A 60 3.29 -0.15 12.38
N LEU A 61 4.40 -0.44 13.06
CA LEU A 61 4.41 -1.38 14.18
C LEU A 61 3.66 -0.88 15.41
N SER A 62 3.32 0.42 15.45
CA SER A 62 2.45 1.00 16.49
C SER A 62 0.98 1.11 16.08
N CYS A 63 0.64 0.86 14.80
CA CYS A 63 -0.73 0.95 14.31
C CYS A 63 -1.53 -0.29 14.67
N THR A 64 -2.63 -0.12 15.42
CA THR A 64 -3.52 -1.23 15.83
C THR A 64 -4.24 -1.88 14.67
N HIS A 65 -4.61 -1.12 13.63
CA HIS A 65 -5.21 -1.66 12.41
C HIS A 65 -4.21 -2.51 11.61
N CYS A 66 -2.92 -2.14 11.62
CA CYS A 66 -1.87 -2.96 11.01
C CYS A 66 -1.68 -4.27 11.78
N ALA A 67 -1.68 -4.21 13.12
CA ALA A 67 -1.61 -5.40 13.96
C ALA A 67 -2.81 -6.33 13.74
N HIS A 68 -4.02 -5.77 13.66
CA HIS A 68 -5.22 -6.55 13.37
C HIS A 68 -5.11 -7.26 12.02
N TRP A 69 -4.75 -6.54 10.96
CA TRP A 69 -4.59 -7.14 9.64
C TRP A 69 -3.49 -8.21 9.62
N ASN A 70 -2.34 -7.94 10.25
CA ASN A 70 -1.26 -8.91 10.35
C ASN A 70 -1.67 -10.19 11.09
N ASN A 71 -2.45 -10.06 12.16
CA ASN A 71 -2.82 -11.19 13.00
C ASN A 71 -3.94 -12.04 12.41
N GLU A 72 -4.92 -11.41 11.75
CA GLU A 72 -6.15 -12.06 11.32
C GLU A 72 -6.17 -12.36 9.80
N VAL A 73 -5.64 -11.47 8.97
CA VAL A 73 -5.77 -11.58 7.51
C VAL A 73 -4.50 -12.09 6.85
N PHE A 74 -3.34 -11.58 7.28
CA PHE A 74 -2.06 -11.90 6.65
C PHE A 74 -1.71 -13.40 6.62
N PRO A 75 -2.00 -14.23 7.63
CA PRO A 75 -1.72 -15.66 7.54
C PRO A 75 -2.45 -16.35 6.37
N VAL A 76 -3.70 -15.99 6.16
CA VAL A 76 -4.51 -16.51 5.04
C VAL A 76 -4.01 -15.93 3.71
N PHE A 77 -3.74 -14.62 3.68
CA PHE A 77 -3.17 -13.93 2.52
C PHE A 77 -1.83 -14.56 2.10
N LYS A 78 -0.93 -14.78 3.06
CA LYS A 78 0.38 -15.41 2.81
C LYS A 78 0.21 -16.79 2.20
N LYS A 79 -0.60 -17.66 2.80
CA LYS A 79 -0.85 -19.02 2.34
C LYS A 79 -1.46 -19.06 0.93
N GLN A 80 -2.41 -18.17 0.65
CA GLN A 80 -3.15 -18.20 -0.63
C GLN A 80 -2.41 -17.55 -1.79
N PHE A 81 -1.57 -16.53 -1.53
CA PHE A 81 -1.02 -15.70 -2.58
C PHE A 81 0.51 -15.65 -2.60
N ILE A 82 1.16 -15.54 -1.43
CA ILE A 82 2.62 -15.45 -1.36
C ILE A 82 3.25 -16.83 -1.57
N ASP A 83 2.84 -17.80 -0.75
CA ASP A 83 3.42 -19.17 -0.75
C ASP A 83 3.10 -19.93 -2.05
N THR A 84 2.04 -19.53 -2.74
CA THR A 84 1.68 -20.07 -4.07
C THR A 84 2.38 -19.37 -5.23
N GLY A 85 3.22 -18.36 -4.96
CA GLY A 85 3.96 -17.61 -5.99
C GLY A 85 3.11 -16.64 -6.82
N LYS A 86 1.84 -16.40 -6.45
CA LYS A 86 0.95 -15.47 -7.17
C LYS A 86 1.31 -14.01 -6.91
N VAL A 87 1.78 -13.72 -5.69
CA VAL A 87 2.08 -12.38 -5.21
C VAL A 87 3.53 -12.28 -4.76
N ARG A 88 4.18 -11.18 -5.18
CA ARG A 88 5.38 -10.63 -4.56
C ARG A 88 4.93 -9.56 -3.58
N TYR A 89 5.05 -9.85 -2.30
CA TYR A 89 4.67 -8.95 -1.22
C TYR A 89 5.87 -8.11 -0.79
N VAL A 90 5.67 -6.80 -0.66
CA VAL A 90 6.67 -5.82 -0.24
C VAL A 90 6.13 -5.08 0.98
N PHE A 91 6.89 -5.14 2.06
CA PHE A 91 6.57 -4.39 3.28
C PHE A 91 7.41 -3.11 3.32
N ARG A 92 6.75 -1.98 3.53
CA ARG A 92 7.36 -0.68 3.70
C ARG A 92 7.04 -0.11 5.07
N GLU A 93 8.09 0.25 5.77
CA GLU A 93 8.02 0.87 7.06
C GLU A 93 7.30 2.21 6.98
N PHE A 94 6.44 2.48 7.94
CA PHE A 94 5.83 3.78 8.17
C PHE A 94 5.75 4.01 9.68
N LEU A 95 5.63 5.27 10.12
CA LEU A 95 5.57 5.60 11.55
C LEU A 95 4.22 6.23 11.88
N THR A 96 3.56 5.68 12.90
CA THR A 96 2.41 6.28 13.58
C THR A 96 2.71 6.40 15.07
N GLN A 97 1.92 7.14 15.83
CA GLN A 97 2.11 7.24 17.28
C GLN A 97 1.84 5.90 17.99
N PRO A 98 2.62 5.56 19.00
CA PRO A 98 3.87 6.21 19.43
C PRO A 98 5.03 5.91 18.45
N TYR A 99 5.60 6.99 17.87
CA TYR A 99 6.62 6.91 16.81
C TYR A 99 7.87 6.15 17.26
N GLU A 100 8.29 6.35 18.50
CA GLU A 100 9.48 5.74 19.08
C GLU A 100 9.34 4.21 19.16
N PHE A 101 8.16 3.70 19.50
CA PHE A 101 7.89 2.27 19.52
C PHE A 101 8.00 1.66 18.11
N ALA A 102 7.37 2.29 17.13
CA ALA A 102 7.43 1.81 15.74
C ALA A 102 8.87 1.83 15.21
N ALA A 103 9.61 2.92 15.43
CA ALA A 103 11.01 3.04 15.02
C ALA A 103 11.90 1.99 15.69
N ALA A 104 11.77 1.81 17.01
CA ALA A 104 12.51 0.81 17.76
C ALA A 104 12.21 -0.62 17.27
N GLY A 105 10.95 -0.92 16.99
CA GLY A 105 10.55 -2.20 16.43
C GLY A 105 11.21 -2.48 15.08
N TYR A 106 11.30 -1.48 14.20
CA TYR A 106 12.00 -1.63 12.92
C TYR A 106 13.51 -1.77 13.08
N LEU A 107 14.12 -1.00 13.98
CA LEU A 107 15.55 -1.15 14.30
C LEU A 107 15.84 -2.55 14.82
N LEU A 108 14.98 -3.07 15.71
CA LEU A 108 15.06 -4.43 16.22
C LEU A 108 14.97 -5.46 15.10
N ALA A 109 13.95 -5.37 14.25
CA ALA A 109 13.75 -6.31 13.14
C ALA A 109 14.92 -6.29 12.15
N ARG A 110 15.44 -5.11 11.82
CA ARG A 110 16.61 -4.95 10.96
C ARG A 110 17.89 -5.46 11.61
N ARG A 111 18.05 -5.31 12.94
CA ARG A 111 19.20 -5.82 13.69
C ARG A 111 19.24 -7.35 13.72
N VAL A 112 18.08 -8.00 13.84
CA VAL A 112 17.98 -9.47 13.74
C VAL A 112 18.33 -9.95 12.34
N GLY A 113 18.06 -9.15 11.34
CA GLY A 113 18.49 -9.37 9.95
C GLY A 113 17.36 -9.70 8.98
N PRO A 114 17.63 -9.57 7.67
CA PRO A 114 16.60 -9.66 6.63
C PRO A 114 15.92 -11.03 6.55
N ALA A 115 16.64 -12.10 6.89
CA ALA A 115 16.09 -13.45 6.84
C ALA A 115 14.97 -13.68 7.87
N ARG A 116 15.00 -12.97 8.98
CA ARG A 116 14.04 -13.11 10.08
C ARG A 116 13.22 -11.83 10.33
N TYR A 117 13.34 -10.83 9.46
CA TYR A 117 12.66 -9.54 9.61
C TYR A 117 11.15 -9.70 9.80
N PHE A 118 10.51 -10.52 8.97
CA PHE A 118 9.07 -10.75 9.05
C PHE A 118 8.64 -11.53 10.28
N GLU A 119 9.48 -12.40 10.81
CA GLU A 119 9.22 -13.09 12.07
C GLU A 119 9.22 -12.11 13.25
N VAL A 120 10.15 -11.15 13.25
CA VAL A 120 10.22 -10.12 14.30
C VAL A 120 9.03 -9.16 14.21
N THR A 121 8.69 -8.69 13.03
CA THR A 121 7.54 -7.78 12.86
C THR A 121 6.22 -8.47 13.21
N ASP A 122 6.05 -9.74 12.85
CA ASP A 122 4.90 -10.56 13.25
C ASP A 122 4.82 -10.71 14.77
N ALA A 123 5.95 -11.00 15.44
CA ALA A 123 6.00 -11.11 16.89
C ALA A 123 5.63 -9.79 17.60
N ILE A 124 6.05 -8.64 17.02
CA ILE A 124 5.68 -7.33 17.56
C ILE A 124 4.18 -7.08 17.38
N PHE A 125 3.62 -7.32 16.20
CA PHE A 125 2.18 -7.14 15.96
C PHE A 125 1.33 -8.04 16.86
N ARG A 126 1.70 -9.29 17.04
CA ARG A 126 0.98 -10.23 17.92
C ARG A 126 0.99 -9.79 19.39
N GLN A 127 2.05 -9.17 19.84
CA GLN A 127 2.20 -8.75 21.23
C GLN A 127 1.86 -7.27 21.47
N GLN A 128 1.57 -6.51 20.38
CA GLN A 128 1.37 -5.06 20.44
C GLN A 128 0.34 -4.63 21.49
N ALA A 129 -0.85 -5.26 21.48
CA ALA A 129 -1.91 -4.91 22.43
C ALA A 129 -1.48 -5.14 23.89
N ALA A 130 -0.84 -6.28 24.17
CA ALA A 130 -0.36 -6.60 25.51
C ALA A 130 0.78 -5.66 25.96
N ILE A 131 1.67 -5.30 25.05
CA ILE A 131 2.75 -4.35 25.32
C ILE A 131 2.16 -2.97 25.64
N PHE A 132 1.19 -2.49 24.87
CA PHE A 132 0.56 -1.19 25.13
C PHE A 132 -0.24 -1.17 26.43
N GLN A 133 -0.92 -2.27 26.76
CA GLN A 133 -1.62 -2.40 28.04
C GLN A 133 -0.69 -2.45 29.26
N SER A 134 0.52 -2.96 29.10
CA SER A 134 1.50 -3.03 30.19
C SER A 134 2.19 -1.70 30.48
N GLU A 135 2.07 -0.72 29.56
CA GLU A 135 2.79 0.56 29.56
C GLU A 135 4.33 0.42 29.56
N ASP A 136 4.85 -0.81 29.49
CA ASP A 136 6.29 -1.12 29.39
C ASP A 136 6.67 -1.44 27.92
N LEU A 137 6.71 -0.39 27.11
CA LEU A 137 7.01 -0.51 25.68
C LEU A 137 8.40 -1.10 25.41
N TRP A 138 9.38 -0.70 26.23
CA TRP A 138 10.77 -1.10 26.06
C TRP A 138 11.00 -2.54 26.53
N GLY A 139 10.48 -2.91 27.70
CA GLY A 139 10.55 -4.28 28.19
C GLY A 139 9.84 -5.26 27.27
N GLY A 140 8.72 -4.87 26.67
CA GLY A 140 8.02 -5.66 25.67
C GLY A 140 8.89 -5.93 24.43
N LEU A 141 9.51 -4.88 23.86
CA LEU A 141 10.41 -5.02 22.71
C LEU A 141 11.70 -5.79 23.08
N LEU A 142 12.25 -5.56 24.28
CA LEU A 142 13.42 -6.29 24.77
C LEU A 142 13.14 -7.80 24.88
N LYS A 143 11.97 -8.16 25.41
CA LYS A 143 11.54 -9.56 25.51
C LYS A 143 11.47 -10.22 24.12
N ILE A 144 10.93 -9.51 23.15
CA ILE A 144 10.92 -9.97 21.75
C ILE A 144 12.37 -10.10 21.25
N GLY A 145 13.21 -9.08 21.41
CA GLY A 145 14.63 -9.14 20.99
C GLY A 145 15.37 -10.35 21.58
N LYS A 146 15.17 -10.62 22.87
CA LYS A 146 15.74 -11.79 23.55
C LYS A 146 15.25 -13.11 22.96
N SER A 147 13.98 -13.21 22.57
CA SER A 147 13.45 -14.43 21.91
C SER A 147 14.05 -14.67 20.51
N PHE A 148 14.60 -13.64 19.90
CA PHE A 148 15.34 -13.70 18.64
C PHE A 148 16.87 -13.81 18.82
N GLY A 149 17.34 -13.97 20.05
CA GLY A 149 18.75 -14.25 20.38
C GLY A 149 19.59 -13.00 20.65
N LEU A 150 19.00 -11.81 20.78
CA LEU A 150 19.74 -10.62 21.15
C LEU A 150 19.96 -10.57 22.67
N THR A 151 21.16 -10.20 23.08
CA THR A 151 21.41 -9.76 24.45
C THR A 151 20.81 -8.36 24.67
N GLU A 152 20.63 -7.97 25.92
CA GLU A 152 20.14 -6.62 26.27
C GLU A 152 21.09 -5.52 25.77
N THR A 153 22.40 -5.76 25.84
CA THR A 153 23.41 -4.86 25.29
C THR A 153 23.25 -4.70 23.78
N GLN A 154 23.01 -5.79 23.05
CA GLN A 154 22.79 -5.74 21.60
C GLN A 154 21.48 -5.06 21.22
N PHE A 155 20.42 -5.26 22.01
CA PHE A 155 19.15 -4.57 21.86
C PHE A 155 19.34 -3.06 22.07
N THR A 156 19.95 -2.64 23.17
CA THR A 156 20.22 -1.23 23.47
C THR A 156 21.07 -0.59 22.37
N ALA A 157 22.12 -1.26 21.93
CA ALA A 157 22.97 -0.78 20.84
C ALA A 157 22.18 -0.61 19.51
N ALA A 158 21.25 -1.53 19.22
CA ALA A 158 20.41 -1.42 18.03
C ALA A 158 19.49 -0.19 18.07
N LEU A 159 18.92 0.13 19.24
CA LEU A 159 18.07 1.31 19.41
C LEU A 159 18.83 2.64 19.38
N GLN A 160 20.11 2.61 19.75
CA GLN A 160 21.00 3.76 19.74
C GLN A 160 21.73 3.96 18.39
N ASP A 161 21.54 3.05 17.44
CA ASP A 161 22.16 3.17 16.11
C ASP A 161 21.51 4.27 15.29
N LYS A 162 22.10 5.47 15.42
CA LYS A 162 21.64 6.66 14.69
C LYS A 162 21.67 6.47 13.18
N THR A 163 22.67 5.78 12.64
CA THR A 163 22.80 5.53 11.20
C THR A 163 21.63 4.64 10.71
N ALA A 164 21.31 3.60 11.45
CA ALA A 164 20.18 2.75 11.13
C ALA A 164 18.84 3.50 11.24
N LEU A 165 18.66 4.35 12.25
CA LEU A 165 17.48 5.19 12.41
C LEU A 165 17.34 6.21 11.26
N ASP A 166 18.40 6.88 10.90
CA ASP A 166 18.42 7.84 9.78
C ASP A 166 18.06 7.12 8.46
N ALA A 167 18.55 5.90 8.25
CA ALA A 167 18.22 5.09 7.09
C ALA A 167 16.73 4.65 7.07
N VAL A 168 16.14 4.31 8.22
CA VAL A 168 14.69 4.04 8.35
C VAL A 168 13.90 5.29 7.98
N ASN A 169 14.22 6.44 8.58
CA ASN A 169 13.53 7.70 8.34
C ASN A 169 13.64 8.15 6.87
N ALA A 170 14.80 8.02 6.26
CA ALA A 170 15.02 8.36 4.85
C ALA A 170 14.13 7.51 3.91
N ARG A 171 13.99 6.19 4.18
CA ARG A 171 13.10 5.32 3.41
C ARG A 171 11.64 5.72 3.57
N ILE A 172 11.21 5.99 4.80
CA ILE A 172 9.85 6.41 5.11
C ILE A 172 9.53 7.72 4.39
N ALA A 173 10.40 8.72 4.51
CA ALA A 173 10.20 10.02 3.85
C ALA A 173 10.13 9.87 2.33
N LYS A 174 11.07 9.15 1.72
CA LYS A 174 11.13 8.95 0.27
C LYS A 174 9.92 8.20 -0.28
N ALA A 175 9.54 7.11 0.36
CA ALA A 175 8.44 6.27 -0.10
C ALA A 175 7.08 6.85 0.28
N GLY A 176 6.93 7.35 1.51
CA GLY A 176 5.67 7.91 2.00
C GLY A 176 5.23 9.15 1.23
N GLN A 177 6.17 10.07 0.94
CA GLN A 177 5.88 11.27 0.14
C GLN A 177 5.55 10.92 -1.31
N ARG A 178 6.33 10.04 -1.94
CA ARG A 178 6.10 9.64 -3.32
C ARG A 178 4.72 9.00 -3.51
N ASP A 179 4.32 8.16 -2.58
CA ASP A 179 3.09 7.35 -2.69
C ASP A 179 1.93 7.96 -1.89
N SER A 180 2.12 9.17 -1.33
CA SER A 180 1.11 9.98 -0.60
C SER A 180 0.41 9.18 0.48
N ILE A 181 1.18 8.59 1.43
CA ILE A 181 0.63 7.75 2.50
C ILE A 181 0.11 8.64 3.63
N GLU A 182 -1.18 8.56 3.89
CA GLU A 182 -1.89 9.31 4.95
C GLU A 182 -2.41 8.40 6.06
N VAL A 183 -2.71 7.14 5.75
CA VAL A 183 -3.25 6.16 6.69
C VAL A 183 -2.49 4.83 6.60
N THR A 184 -2.51 4.05 7.70
CA THR A 184 -1.96 2.70 7.73
C THR A 184 -2.97 1.69 8.28
N PRO A 185 -3.00 0.46 7.76
CA PRO A 185 -2.22 0.00 6.61
C PRO A 185 -2.75 0.60 5.29
N THR A 186 -1.85 0.87 4.34
CA THR A 186 -2.21 1.20 2.94
C THR A 186 -1.51 0.21 2.02
N PHE A 187 -2.26 -0.36 1.11
CA PHE A 187 -1.76 -1.34 0.14
C PHE A 187 -1.78 -0.78 -1.27
N PHE A 188 -0.84 -1.26 -2.10
CA PHE A 188 -0.85 -1.04 -3.54
C PHE A 188 -0.77 -2.38 -4.26
N ILE A 189 -1.79 -2.74 -5.00
CA ILE A 189 -1.89 -3.98 -5.77
C ILE A 189 -1.61 -3.66 -7.23
N ASN A 190 -0.40 -3.95 -7.72
CA ASN A 190 0.10 -3.47 -9.02
C ASN A 190 -0.16 -1.96 -9.22
N GLY A 191 0.08 -1.16 -8.17
CA GLY A 191 -0.10 0.30 -8.17
C GLY A 191 -1.53 0.78 -7.91
N GLN A 192 -2.51 -0.10 -7.83
CA GLN A 192 -3.87 0.28 -7.42
C GLN A 192 -3.93 0.35 -5.90
N ARG A 193 -4.27 1.52 -5.37
CA ARG A 193 -4.36 1.80 -3.94
C ARG A 193 -5.57 1.14 -3.29
N LEU A 194 -5.37 0.60 -2.09
CA LEU A 194 -6.38 0.03 -1.22
C LEU A 194 -6.05 0.43 0.23
N GLU A 195 -6.93 1.12 0.91
CA GLU A 195 -6.70 1.64 2.27
C GLU A 195 -7.37 0.79 3.33
N GLY A 196 -6.73 0.73 4.50
CA GLY A 196 -7.20 0.01 5.68
C GLY A 196 -7.00 -1.50 5.62
N GLY A 197 -7.20 -2.14 6.76
CA GLY A 197 -7.12 -3.60 6.92
C GLY A 197 -8.35 -4.30 6.34
N GLN A 198 -8.43 -4.40 5.02
CA GLN A 198 -9.56 -5.01 4.33
C GLN A 198 -9.61 -6.53 4.54
N PRO A 199 -10.79 -7.16 4.43
CA PRO A 199 -10.94 -8.62 4.50
C PRO A 199 -10.29 -9.31 3.31
N ILE A 200 -10.01 -10.61 3.46
CA ILE A 200 -9.27 -11.40 2.47
C ILE A 200 -9.95 -11.43 1.09
N GLU A 201 -11.27 -11.37 1.04
CA GLU A 201 -12.06 -11.38 -0.19
C GLU A 201 -11.78 -10.16 -1.06
N THR A 202 -11.59 -8.99 -0.43
CA THR A 202 -11.21 -7.74 -1.12
C THR A 202 -9.85 -7.89 -1.78
N PHE A 203 -8.87 -8.45 -1.07
CA PHE A 203 -7.55 -8.75 -1.63
C PHE A 203 -7.64 -9.76 -2.77
N ALA A 204 -8.41 -10.84 -2.59
CA ALA A 204 -8.58 -11.88 -3.61
C ALA A 204 -9.13 -11.30 -4.92
N ALA A 205 -10.17 -10.46 -4.83
CA ALA A 205 -10.77 -9.80 -5.99
C ALA A 205 -9.78 -8.83 -6.67
N ALA A 206 -9.06 -8.01 -5.90
CA ALA A 206 -8.09 -7.07 -6.42
C ALA A 206 -6.90 -7.77 -7.09
N ILE A 207 -6.39 -8.85 -6.49
CA ILE A 207 -5.30 -9.68 -7.03
C ILE A 207 -5.74 -10.37 -8.33
N ALA A 208 -6.94 -10.95 -8.37
CA ALA A 208 -7.48 -11.57 -9.58
C ALA A 208 -7.59 -10.55 -10.73
N LYS A 209 -8.11 -9.36 -10.45
CA LYS A 209 -8.17 -8.25 -11.41
C LYS A 209 -6.77 -7.82 -11.87
N ALA A 210 -5.80 -7.75 -10.93
CA ALA A 210 -4.44 -7.36 -11.21
C ALA A 210 -3.67 -8.42 -12.02
N ALA A 211 -4.00 -9.69 -11.91
CA ALA A 211 -3.38 -10.80 -12.63
C ALA A 211 -3.94 -11.01 -14.05
N ALA A 212 -5.12 -10.48 -14.35
CA ALA A 212 -5.77 -10.66 -15.65
C ALA A 212 -4.87 -10.14 -16.80
N PRO A 213 -4.85 -10.79 -17.97
CA PRO A 213 -4.12 -10.30 -19.15
C PRO A 213 -4.58 -8.88 -19.51
N LYS A 214 -3.65 -8.06 -20.02
CA LYS A 214 -4.06 -6.80 -20.67
C LYS A 214 -4.97 -7.15 -21.85
N ALA A 215 -6.17 -6.57 -21.90
CA ALA A 215 -6.95 -6.63 -23.12
C ALA A 215 -6.09 -6.15 -24.29
N ALA A 216 -5.97 -6.97 -25.33
CA ALA A 216 -5.25 -6.58 -26.54
C ALA A 216 -5.92 -5.30 -27.06
N LYS A 217 -5.13 -4.25 -27.27
CA LYS A 217 -5.60 -3.09 -28.03
C LYS A 217 -5.82 -3.58 -29.46
N GLY A 218 -7.09 -3.74 -29.84
CA GLY A 218 -7.48 -3.88 -31.22
C GLY A 218 -7.27 -2.57 -31.98
#